data_2f50c1fb0b2abf3d52ed61bff311c6c5
#
_entry.id   2f50c1fb0b2abf3d52ed61bff311c6c5
#
_cell.length_a   1.000
_cell.length_b   1.000
_cell.length_c   1.000
_cell.angle_alpha   90.00
_cell.angle_beta   90.00
_cell.angle_gamma   90.00
#
_symmetry.space_group_name_H-M   'P 1'
#
loop_
_entity.id
_entity.type
_entity.pdbx_description
1 polymer ?
#
loop_
_entity_poly.entity_id
_entity_poly.type
_entity_poly.pdbx_seq_one_letter_code
_entity_poly.pdbx_strand_id
1 'polypeptide(L)'
;FSGILPHPDLLAVQAARAAYLEGKPWLQELLTYLKGNRDYLYDFVNAEFSGISMTKPEGTFLAWLDCRRMPFGKDPFTFFLKNAKVGLNNGIDFGLAGEGFVRLNYACPRSVLEEGLARMKQAMKGM
;
A
#
# COMPACT_ATOMS: atom_id res chain seq x y z
N PHE A 1 6.61 34.96 -1.68
CA PHE A 1 7.31 33.83 -2.34
C PHE A 1 6.90 33.80 -3.81
N SER A 2 7.37 34.76 -4.57
CA SER A 2 7.17 34.79 -6.01
C SER A 2 8.39 34.19 -6.70
N GLY A 3 8.24 33.07 -7.35
CA GLY A 3 8.91 32.91 -8.60
C GLY A 3 10.16 32.06 -8.68
N ILE A 4 10.34 31.02 -7.86
CA ILE A 4 11.33 29.99 -8.21
C ILE A 4 10.64 28.61 -8.13
N LEU A 5 9.60 28.44 -8.95
CA LEU A 5 9.20 27.11 -9.35
C LEU A 5 10.18 26.70 -10.47
N PRO A 6 10.90 25.59 -10.33
CA PRO A 6 11.73 25.11 -11.42
C PRO A 6 10.82 24.87 -12.64
N HIS A 7 11.18 25.42 -13.78
CA HIS A 7 10.47 25.14 -15.02
C HIS A 7 10.63 23.64 -15.33
N PRO A 8 9.54 22.93 -15.67
CA PRO A 8 9.67 21.56 -16.11
C PRO A 8 10.57 21.52 -17.36
N ASP A 9 11.46 20.56 -17.41
CA ASP A 9 12.30 20.37 -18.58
C ASP A 9 11.48 19.88 -19.79
N LEU A 10 12.02 20.04 -20.99
CA LEU A 10 11.34 19.70 -22.22
C LEU A 10 10.96 18.21 -22.29
N LEU A 11 11.81 17.32 -21.79
CA LEU A 11 11.55 15.87 -21.80
C LEU A 11 10.40 15.52 -20.87
N ALA A 12 10.35 16.12 -19.67
CA ALA A 12 9.24 15.93 -18.73
C ALA A 12 7.90 16.40 -19.34
N VAL A 13 7.89 17.54 -20.05
CA VAL A 13 6.67 18.03 -20.72
C VAL A 13 6.23 17.09 -21.83
N GLN A 14 7.16 16.59 -22.68
CA GLN A 14 6.83 15.66 -23.75
C GLN A 14 6.37 14.30 -23.21
N ALA A 15 7.00 13.80 -22.16
CA ALA A 15 6.57 12.57 -21.49
C ALA A 15 5.15 12.69 -20.91
N ALA A 16 4.86 13.78 -20.22
CA ALA A 16 3.51 14.03 -19.69
C ALA A 16 2.48 14.14 -20.84
N ARG A 17 2.81 14.85 -21.93
CA ARG A 17 1.94 14.96 -23.10
C ARG A 17 1.64 13.58 -23.71
N ALA A 18 2.65 12.76 -23.93
CA ALA A 18 2.48 11.41 -24.47
C ALA A 18 1.61 10.54 -23.54
N ALA A 19 1.86 10.57 -22.23
CA ALA A 19 1.08 9.83 -21.26
C ALA A 19 -0.41 10.20 -21.29
N TYR A 20 -0.74 11.49 -21.36
CA TYR A 20 -2.14 11.94 -21.40
C TYR A 20 -2.82 11.68 -22.74
N LEU A 21 -2.12 11.77 -23.85
CA LEU A 21 -2.71 11.58 -25.18
C LEU A 21 -2.82 10.10 -25.58
N GLU A 22 -1.86 9.29 -25.22
CA GLU A 22 -1.70 7.92 -25.72
C GLU A 22 -1.76 6.85 -24.63
N GLY A 23 -1.59 7.21 -23.34
CA GLY A 23 -1.47 6.27 -22.23
C GLY A 23 -2.79 5.62 -21.76
N LYS A 24 -3.96 6.00 -22.30
CA LYS A 24 -5.25 5.52 -21.84
C LYS A 24 -5.41 3.98 -21.90
N PRO A 25 -5.02 3.26 -22.97
CA PRO A 25 -5.14 1.80 -23.00
C PRO A 25 -4.30 1.14 -21.89
N TRP A 26 -3.05 1.54 -21.77
CA TRP A 26 -2.15 1.06 -20.72
C TRP A 26 -2.72 1.31 -19.29
N LEU A 27 -3.27 2.50 -19.07
CA LEU A 27 -3.88 2.84 -17.78
C LEU A 27 -5.07 1.94 -17.47
N GLN A 28 -5.91 1.62 -18.45
CA GLN A 28 -7.06 0.73 -18.26
C GLN A 28 -6.64 -0.70 -17.86
N GLU A 29 -5.61 -1.22 -18.49
CA GLU A 29 -5.05 -2.54 -18.13
C GLU A 29 -4.45 -2.51 -16.71
N LEU A 30 -3.67 -1.47 -16.39
CA LEU A 30 -3.11 -1.27 -15.06
C LEU A 30 -4.21 -1.19 -13.99
N LEU A 31 -5.26 -0.41 -14.21
CA LEU A 31 -6.37 -0.28 -13.27
C LEU A 31 -7.09 -1.63 -13.04
N THR A 32 -7.24 -2.43 -14.08
CA THR A 32 -7.81 -3.78 -13.97
C THR A 32 -6.92 -4.67 -13.10
N TYR A 33 -5.62 -4.63 -13.33
CA TYR A 33 -4.63 -5.37 -12.55
C TYR A 33 -4.64 -4.95 -11.06
N LEU A 34 -4.57 -3.64 -10.81
CA LEU A 34 -4.58 -3.09 -9.45
C LEU A 34 -5.89 -3.38 -8.71
N LYS A 35 -7.03 -3.35 -9.41
CA LYS A 35 -8.31 -3.77 -8.85
C LYS A 35 -8.25 -5.23 -8.38
N GLY A 36 -7.68 -6.13 -9.19
CA GLY A 36 -7.48 -7.52 -8.80
C GLY A 36 -6.60 -7.67 -7.55
N ASN A 37 -5.48 -6.90 -7.46
CA ASN A 37 -4.63 -6.90 -6.27
C ASN A 37 -5.35 -6.36 -5.03
N ARG A 38 -6.11 -5.28 -5.19
CA ARG A 38 -6.92 -4.68 -4.12
C ARG A 38 -7.94 -5.69 -3.56
N ASP A 39 -8.69 -6.30 -4.44
CA ASP A 39 -9.76 -7.23 -4.06
C ASP A 39 -9.17 -8.45 -3.34
N TYR A 40 -8.10 -9.03 -3.88
CA TYR A 40 -7.36 -10.10 -3.22
C TYR A 40 -6.82 -9.71 -1.83
N LEU A 41 -6.19 -8.54 -1.70
CA LEU A 41 -5.69 -8.05 -0.43
C LEU A 41 -6.82 -7.91 0.60
N TYR A 42 -7.95 -7.29 0.18
CA TYR A 42 -9.10 -7.09 1.05
C TYR A 42 -9.68 -8.42 1.55
N ASP A 43 -9.88 -9.37 0.65
CA ASP A 43 -10.41 -10.70 0.99
C ASP A 43 -9.44 -11.46 1.90
N PHE A 44 -8.14 -11.40 1.60
CA PHE A 44 -7.11 -12.04 2.42
C PHE A 44 -7.06 -11.45 3.85
N VAL A 45 -7.07 -10.14 4.00
CA VAL A 45 -7.07 -9.49 5.32
C VAL A 45 -8.29 -9.91 6.13
N ASN A 46 -9.49 -9.90 5.53
CA ASN A 46 -10.71 -10.28 6.22
C ASN A 46 -10.77 -11.77 6.59
N ALA A 47 -10.21 -12.65 5.77
CA ALA A 47 -10.25 -14.08 6.00
C ALA A 47 -9.16 -14.56 6.96
N GLU A 48 -7.96 -13.94 6.90
CA GLU A 48 -6.75 -14.53 7.45
C GLU A 48 -6.13 -13.70 8.59
N PHE A 49 -6.49 -12.43 8.73
CA PHE A 49 -5.91 -11.53 9.72
C PHE A 49 -6.91 -11.23 10.84
N SER A 50 -6.98 -12.12 11.82
CA SER A 50 -7.79 -11.84 13.02
C SER A 50 -7.21 -10.64 13.78
N GLY A 51 -8.03 -9.62 14.02
CA GLY A 51 -7.63 -8.40 14.75
C GLY A 51 -7.02 -7.28 13.90
N ILE A 52 -6.81 -7.50 12.61
CA ILE A 52 -6.46 -6.45 11.65
C ILE A 52 -7.66 -6.19 10.74
N SER A 53 -7.94 -4.94 10.48
CA SER A 53 -9.00 -4.55 9.56
C SER A 53 -8.51 -3.51 8.55
N MET A 54 -9.21 -3.40 7.43
CA MET A 54 -8.98 -2.37 6.44
C MET A 54 -10.29 -1.94 5.78
N THR A 55 -10.39 -0.68 5.43
CA THR A 55 -11.42 -0.22 4.50
C THR A 55 -10.98 -0.54 3.07
N LYS A 56 -11.89 -1.05 2.26
CA LYS A 56 -11.58 -1.32 0.84
C LYS A 56 -11.33 0.01 0.12
N PRO A 57 -10.12 0.24 -0.41
CA PRO A 57 -9.81 1.50 -1.08
C PRO A 57 -10.64 1.69 -2.36
N GLU A 58 -11.25 2.85 -2.53
CA GLU A 58 -11.95 3.22 -3.77
C GLU A 58 -11.00 3.80 -4.84
N GLY A 59 -9.86 4.31 -4.41
CA GLY A 59 -8.83 4.88 -5.28
C GLY A 59 -7.43 4.56 -4.81
N THR A 60 -6.46 4.95 -5.57
CA THR A 60 -5.02 4.72 -5.36
C THR A 60 -4.63 3.23 -5.41
N PHE A 61 -3.45 2.93 -4.91
CA PHE A 61 -2.88 1.57 -4.80
C PHE A 61 -2.32 1.34 -3.39
N LEU A 62 -2.89 2.04 -2.41
CA LEU A 62 -2.46 2.05 -1.02
C LEU A 62 -3.60 1.54 -0.13
N ALA A 63 -3.28 0.61 0.74
CA ALA A 63 -4.19 0.08 1.74
C ALA A 63 -3.77 0.55 3.14
N TRP A 64 -4.75 0.91 3.95
CA TRP A 64 -4.57 1.33 5.33
C TRP A 64 -5.04 0.22 6.25
N LEU A 65 -4.11 -0.39 6.99
CA LEU A 65 -4.38 -1.53 7.87
C LEU A 65 -4.44 -1.05 9.32
N ASP A 66 -5.56 -1.25 9.97
CA ASP A 66 -5.76 -0.99 11.40
C ASP A 66 -5.30 -2.20 12.21
N CYS A 67 -4.19 -2.07 12.91
CA CYS A 67 -3.58 -3.10 13.74
C CYS A 67 -3.79 -2.88 15.24
N ARG A 68 -4.57 -1.88 15.65
CA ARG A 68 -4.70 -1.46 17.06
C ARG A 68 -5.26 -2.55 18.00
N ARG A 69 -5.95 -3.55 17.45
CA ARG A 69 -6.47 -4.69 18.21
C ARG A 69 -5.46 -5.81 18.41
N MET A 70 -4.28 -5.69 17.82
CA MET A 70 -3.22 -6.69 17.94
C MET A 70 -2.33 -6.42 19.17
N PRO A 71 -1.69 -7.44 19.76
CA PRO A 71 -0.74 -7.26 20.85
C PRO A 71 0.42 -6.31 20.52
N PHE A 72 0.80 -6.25 19.25
CA PHE A 72 1.80 -5.33 18.70
C PHE A 72 1.21 -4.01 18.16
N GLY A 73 -0.05 -3.73 18.45
CA GLY A 73 -0.81 -2.61 17.86
C GLY A 73 -0.24 -1.22 18.13
N LYS A 74 0.64 -1.06 19.10
CA LYS A 74 1.34 0.20 19.33
C LYS A 74 2.45 0.46 18.30
N ASP A 75 3.08 -0.58 17.76
CA ASP A 75 4.14 -0.46 16.77
C ASP A 75 4.08 -1.62 15.74
N PRO A 76 3.03 -1.65 14.92
CA PRO A 76 2.86 -2.69 13.90
C PRO A 76 3.93 -2.61 12.82
N PHE A 77 4.46 -1.42 12.53
CA PHE A 77 5.54 -1.25 11.56
C PHE A 77 6.79 -2.04 11.93
N THR A 78 7.31 -1.83 13.14
CA THR A 78 8.50 -2.55 13.63
C THR A 78 8.23 -4.05 13.74
N PHE A 79 7.02 -4.44 14.16
CA PHE A 79 6.66 -5.85 14.23
C PHE A 79 6.77 -6.54 12.87
N PHE A 80 6.13 -6.03 11.83
CA PHE A 80 6.17 -6.66 10.50
C PHE A 80 7.55 -6.58 9.85
N LEU A 81 8.28 -5.49 10.05
CA LEU A 81 9.63 -5.35 9.54
C LEU A 81 10.57 -6.41 10.15
N LYS A 82 10.52 -6.61 11.46
CA LYS A 82 11.42 -7.53 12.16
C LYS A 82 11.02 -9.00 12.03
N ASN A 83 9.73 -9.31 12.13
CA ASN A 83 9.27 -10.70 12.22
C ASN A 83 8.81 -11.27 10.87
N ALA A 84 8.20 -10.44 10.02
CA ALA A 84 7.75 -10.86 8.70
C ALA A 84 8.76 -10.50 7.58
N LYS A 85 9.72 -9.63 7.84
CA LYS A 85 10.61 -9.04 6.82
C LYS A 85 9.82 -8.36 5.68
N VAL A 86 8.73 -7.70 6.06
CA VAL A 86 7.87 -6.94 5.16
C VAL A 86 7.98 -5.47 5.51
N GLY A 87 8.46 -4.66 4.56
CA GLY A 87 8.55 -3.21 4.69
C GLY A 87 7.22 -2.56 4.34
N LEU A 88 6.61 -1.90 5.32
CA LEU A 88 5.39 -1.11 5.18
C LEU A 88 5.70 0.36 5.45
N ASN A 89 4.74 1.26 5.30
CA ASN A 89 4.91 2.61 5.84
C ASN A 89 4.30 2.68 7.24
N ASN A 90 5.00 3.36 8.15
CA ASN A 90 4.50 3.55 9.50
C ASN A 90 3.35 4.57 9.50
N GLY A 91 2.23 4.22 10.13
CA GLY A 91 1.07 5.10 10.16
C GLY A 91 1.33 6.43 10.85
N ILE A 92 2.17 6.44 11.89
CA ILE A 92 2.51 7.66 12.64
C ILE A 92 3.19 8.73 11.76
N ASP A 93 3.84 8.35 10.67
CA ASP A 93 4.48 9.29 9.73
C ASP A 93 3.44 10.18 9.01
N PHE A 94 2.15 9.82 9.08
CA PHE A 94 1.01 10.55 8.52
C PHE A 94 0.23 11.35 9.58
N GLY A 95 0.74 11.42 10.80
CA GLY A 95 0.16 12.14 11.92
C GLY A 95 -0.22 11.22 13.09
N LEU A 96 -0.49 11.82 14.26
CA LEU A 96 -0.78 11.09 15.51
C LEU A 96 -1.96 10.12 15.39
N ALA A 97 -2.95 10.43 14.57
CA ALA A 97 -4.10 9.54 14.31
C ALA A 97 -3.72 8.26 13.60
N GLY A 98 -2.52 8.18 13.02
CA GLY A 98 -1.98 6.98 12.37
C GLY A 98 -1.28 6.00 13.31
N GLU A 99 -1.23 6.28 14.62
CA GLU A 99 -0.69 5.33 15.59
C GLU A 99 -1.47 4.01 15.57
N GLY A 100 -0.75 2.89 15.50
CA GLY A 100 -1.35 1.57 15.40
C GLY A 100 -1.79 1.15 13.99
N PHE A 101 -1.49 1.97 13.00
CA PHE A 101 -1.75 1.66 11.59
C PHE A 101 -0.45 1.42 10.80
N VAL A 102 -0.58 0.71 9.70
CA VAL A 102 0.46 0.63 8.66
C VAL A 102 -0.16 0.81 7.29
N ARG A 103 0.59 1.41 6.36
CA ARG A 103 0.19 1.56 4.97
C ARG A 103 0.91 0.55 4.09
N LEU A 104 0.15 -0.26 3.39
CA LEU A 104 0.63 -1.26 2.44
C LEU A 104 0.42 -0.77 1.02
N ASN A 105 1.47 -0.83 0.19
CA ASN A 105 1.39 -0.58 -1.24
C ASN A 105 1.14 -1.91 -1.97
N TYR A 106 0.02 -2.01 -2.72
CA TYR A 106 -0.31 -3.20 -3.49
C TYR A 106 -0.07 -3.06 -5.01
N ALA A 107 0.59 -1.98 -5.44
CA ALA A 107 1.03 -1.82 -6.83
C ALA A 107 2.34 -2.58 -7.08
N CYS A 108 2.29 -3.87 -6.95
CA CYS A 108 3.39 -4.79 -7.18
C CYS A 108 2.91 -6.04 -7.92
N PRO A 109 3.81 -6.91 -8.43
CA PRO A 109 3.42 -8.20 -8.95
C PRO A 109 2.60 -9.00 -7.94
N ARG A 110 1.58 -9.72 -8.41
CA ARG A 110 0.68 -10.52 -7.57
C ARG A 110 1.46 -11.47 -6.64
N SER A 111 2.48 -12.15 -7.17
CA SER A 111 3.31 -13.07 -6.39
C SER A 111 4.04 -12.39 -5.22
N VAL A 112 4.48 -11.14 -5.39
CA VAL A 112 5.13 -10.36 -4.32
C VAL A 112 4.11 -10.01 -3.23
N LEU A 113 2.89 -9.61 -3.61
CA LEU A 113 1.81 -9.34 -2.66
C LEU A 113 1.45 -10.60 -1.87
N GLU A 114 1.27 -11.73 -2.54
CA GLU A 114 0.95 -13.02 -1.92
C GLU A 114 2.04 -13.46 -0.95
N GLU A 115 3.30 -13.37 -1.34
CA GLU A 115 4.43 -13.69 -0.47
C GLU A 115 4.48 -12.78 0.76
N GLY A 116 4.33 -11.47 0.57
CA GLY A 116 4.31 -10.51 1.68
C GLY A 116 3.21 -10.83 2.69
N LEU A 117 1.99 -11.07 2.22
CA LEU A 117 0.84 -11.41 3.07
C LEU A 117 1.02 -12.76 3.79
N ALA A 118 1.58 -13.76 3.11
CA ALA A 118 1.89 -15.06 3.73
C ALA A 118 2.92 -14.92 4.87
N ARG A 119 3.97 -14.12 4.67
CA ARG A 119 4.97 -13.82 5.70
C ARG A 119 4.35 -13.08 6.89
N MET A 120 3.48 -12.10 6.64
CA MET A 120 2.76 -11.39 7.69
C MET A 120 1.88 -12.35 8.50
N LYS A 121 1.12 -13.22 7.83
CA LYS A 121 0.30 -14.26 8.47
C LYS A 121 1.15 -15.19 9.33
N GLN A 122 2.28 -15.67 8.82
CA GLN A 122 3.17 -16.56 9.54
C GLN A 122 3.75 -15.91 10.80
N ALA A 123 4.15 -14.64 10.72
CA ALA A 123 4.67 -13.89 11.86
C ALA A 123 3.64 -13.73 12.99
N MET A 124 2.35 -13.61 12.65
CA MET A 124 1.27 -13.51 13.64
C MET A 124 0.91 -14.86 14.30
N LYS A 125 1.19 -16.00 13.66
CA LYS A 125 0.94 -17.32 14.24
C LYS A 125 1.89 -17.68 15.38
N GLY A 126 3.02 -17.01 15.49
CA GLY A 126 4.04 -17.26 16.53
C GLY A 126 3.81 -16.47 17.81
N MET A 127 2.62 -15.89 18.00
CA MET A 127 2.27 -15.07 19.17
C MET A 127 1.30 -15.79 20.10
#